data_86082dcf0e254a2919836c73a5d6cf96
#
_entry.id   86082dcf0e254a2919836c73a5d6cf96
#
_cell.length_a   1.000
_cell.length_b   1.000
_cell.length_c   1.000
_cell.angle_alpha   90.00
_cell.angle_beta   90.00
_cell.angle_gamma   90.00
#
_symmetry.space_group_name_H-M   'P 1'
#
loop_
_entity.id
_entity.type
_entity.pdbx_description
1 polymer ?
#
loop_
_entity_poly.entity_id
_entity_poly.type
_entity_poly.pdbx_seq_one_letter_code
_entity_poly.pdbx_strand_id
1 'polypeptide(L)'
;MRLASVLCLLLLGLLWAGASMADQDGSLLHQAALALILPVLVVLALTILGSLLAGALDRSGQRARGWRRWVWWGHESLAFGWCFLIAQPLLSWFMPGSDALRSQRAQLLFVHGFVCNRGLWWRWRQAFRAEGYRTAVIDLPPTWWNIQKQLARLDSMVQRLRAEAPALPLVLVGHSMGGVAARMLWDRLNDPLLRVVSIGAPHHGTELAGGFGGRRHGPPLPSSDWLIQFNATARSLPENAVNLWSTDDAIVVPAGSSALDESSDHVLGGYGHLGLSQSDEILQWLLRRLRD
;
A
#
# COMPACT_ATOMS: atom_id res chain seq x y z
N MET A 1 -0.73 14.48 13.63
CA MET A 1 -0.37 14.98 12.28
C MET A 1 0.09 13.82 11.41
N ARG A 2 -0.31 13.77 10.16
CA ARG A 2 -0.04 12.68 9.22
C ARG A 2 1.36 12.89 8.61
N LEU A 3 2.37 12.22 9.14
CA LEU A 3 3.76 12.42 8.75
C LEU A 3 3.97 12.33 7.24
N ALA A 4 3.35 11.36 6.55
CA ALA A 4 3.48 11.22 5.11
C ALA A 4 2.96 12.47 4.36
N SER A 5 1.81 13.04 4.77
CA SER A 5 1.31 14.30 4.18
C SER A 5 2.28 15.45 4.41
N VAL A 6 2.83 15.55 5.63
CA VAL A 6 3.82 16.61 5.96
C VAL A 6 5.10 16.43 5.15
N LEU A 7 5.59 15.20 5.03
CA LEU A 7 6.80 14.93 4.23
C LEU A 7 6.56 15.24 2.73
N CYS A 8 5.40 14.89 2.18
CA CYS A 8 5.06 15.26 0.81
C CYS A 8 4.99 16.78 0.63
N LEU A 9 4.32 17.49 1.54
CA LEU A 9 4.23 18.96 1.49
C LEU A 9 5.59 19.64 1.68
N LEU A 10 6.43 19.13 2.59
CA LEU A 10 7.80 19.62 2.76
C LEU A 10 8.65 19.37 1.53
N LEU A 11 8.55 18.19 0.90
CA LEU A 11 9.26 17.89 -0.34
C LEU A 11 8.83 18.85 -1.45
N LEU A 12 7.53 19.06 -1.63
CA LEU A 12 6.99 20.02 -2.59
C LEU A 12 7.48 21.43 -2.30
N GLY A 13 7.48 21.85 -1.04
CA GLY A 13 8.00 23.15 -0.59
C GLY A 13 9.49 23.31 -0.84
N LEU A 14 10.31 22.30 -0.56
CA LEU A 14 11.75 22.32 -0.83
C LEU A 14 12.05 22.34 -2.33
N LEU A 15 11.30 21.59 -3.13
CA LEU A 15 11.43 21.61 -4.58
C LEU A 15 11.06 22.99 -5.15
N TRP A 16 9.98 23.61 -4.63
CA TRP A 16 9.59 24.96 -5.00
C TRP A 16 10.65 26.00 -4.59
N ALA A 17 11.15 25.95 -3.34
CA ALA A 17 12.19 26.86 -2.87
C ALA A 17 13.48 26.73 -3.70
N GLY A 18 13.91 25.49 -3.99
CA GLY A 18 15.07 25.22 -4.84
C GLY A 18 14.91 25.79 -6.25
N ALA A 19 13.74 25.61 -6.87
CA ALA A 19 13.42 26.18 -8.17
C ALA A 19 13.41 27.72 -8.14
N SER A 20 12.83 28.31 -7.09
CA SER A 20 12.78 29.78 -6.92
C SER A 20 14.16 30.39 -6.66
N MET A 21 15.06 29.69 -5.97
CA MET A 21 16.44 30.15 -5.73
C MET A 21 17.33 30.02 -6.98
N ALA A 22 17.06 29.05 -7.83
CA ALA A 22 17.80 28.82 -9.06
C ALA A 22 17.48 29.86 -10.16
N ASP A 23 16.31 30.52 -10.06
CA ASP A 23 15.80 31.43 -11.04
C ASP A 23 15.42 32.79 -10.39
N GLN A 24 16.44 33.53 -9.92
CA GLN A 24 16.22 34.83 -9.27
C GLN A 24 15.66 35.90 -10.21
N ASP A 25 15.83 35.74 -11.53
CA ASP A 25 15.35 36.66 -12.55
C ASP A 25 14.08 36.18 -13.28
N GLY A 26 13.55 35.01 -12.90
CA GLY A 26 12.39 34.39 -13.55
C GLY A 26 11.07 35.07 -13.20
N SER A 27 10.18 35.15 -14.19
CA SER A 27 8.80 35.61 -13.96
C SER A 27 8.05 34.66 -13.00
N LEU A 28 7.05 35.18 -12.28
CA LEU A 28 6.16 34.35 -11.43
C LEU A 28 5.56 33.15 -12.17
N LEU A 29 5.30 33.29 -13.47
CA LEU A 29 4.82 32.19 -14.33
C LEU A 29 5.86 31.08 -14.48
N HIS A 30 7.14 31.44 -14.64
CA HIS A 30 8.22 30.46 -14.74
C HIS A 30 8.41 29.71 -13.43
N GLN A 31 8.42 30.39 -12.29
CA GLN A 31 8.50 29.78 -10.97
C GLN A 31 7.30 28.87 -10.68
N ALA A 32 6.08 29.29 -11.05
CA ALA A 32 4.88 28.46 -10.92
C ALA A 32 4.95 27.22 -11.83
N ALA A 33 5.45 27.35 -13.05
CA ALA A 33 5.63 26.22 -13.96
C ALA A 33 6.65 25.20 -13.40
N LEU A 34 7.78 25.67 -12.89
CA LEU A 34 8.78 24.79 -12.24
C LEU A 34 8.22 24.09 -11.02
N ALA A 35 7.45 24.78 -10.17
CA ALA A 35 6.81 24.20 -8.99
C ALA A 35 5.81 23.08 -9.33
N LEU A 36 5.18 23.14 -10.50
CA LEU A 36 4.26 22.10 -10.97
C LEU A 36 5.00 20.94 -11.69
N ILE A 37 5.99 21.26 -12.50
CA ILE A 37 6.68 20.27 -13.35
C ILE A 37 7.66 19.43 -12.54
N LEU A 38 8.43 20.03 -11.62
CA LEU A 38 9.48 19.36 -10.89
C LEU A 38 9.01 18.16 -10.06
N PRO A 39 7.89 18.22 -9.28
CA PRO A 39 7.35 17.06 -8.59
C PRO A 39 6.96 15.91 -9.54
N VAL A 40 6.44 16.25 -10.73
CA VAL A 40 6.09 15.24 -11.74
C VAL A 40 7.35 14.56 -12.26
N LEU A 41 8.39 15.32 -12.59
CA LEU A 41 9.67 14.78 -13.04
C LEU A 41 10.31 13.87 -11.97
N VAL A 42 10.23 14.27 -10.70
CA VAL A 42 10.73 13.45 -9.58
C VAL A 42 9.98 12.12 -9.50
N VAL A 43 8.65 12.12 -9.61
CA VAL A 43 7.85 10.90 -9.63
C VAL A 43 8.26 10.01 -10.80
N LEU A 44 8.39 10.55 -12.00
CA LEU A 44 8.82 9.82 -13.19
C LEU A 44 10.23 9.23 -13.01
N ALA A 45 11.17 10.00 -12.49
CA ALA A 45 12.53 9.53 -12.23
C ALA A 45 12.57 8.40 -11.18
N LEU A 46 11.82 8.53 -10.09
CA LEU A 46 11.76 7.51 -9.04
C LEU A 46 11.12 6.21 -9.54
N THR A 47 10.08 6.28 -10.37
CA THR A 47 9.44 5.08 -10.93
C THR A 47 10.33 4.40 -11.98
N ILE A 48 11.08 5.16 -12.79
CA ILE A 48 12.11 4.62 -13.70
C ILE A 48 13.20 3.92 -12.88
N LEU A 49 13.77 4.61 -11.91
CA LEU A 49 14.86 4.07 -11.08
C LEU A 49 14.40 2.80 -10.35
N GLY A 50 13.22 2.82 -9.74
CA GLY A 50 12.61 1.64 -9.11
C GLY A 50 12.47 0.46 -10.08
N SER A 51 12.00 0.73 -11.31
CA SER A 51 11.89 -0.29 -12.35
C SER A 51 13.24 -0.87 -12.78
N LEU A 52 14.26 -0.02 -12.88
CA LEU A 52 15.62 -0.46 -13.26
C LEU A 52 16.24 -1.31 -12.15
N LEU A 53 16.17 -0.85 -10.91
CA LEU A 53 16.68 -1.58 -9.73
C LEU A 53 15.96 -2.92 -9.56
N ALA A 54 14.64 -2.92 -9.64
CA ALA A 54 13.87 -4.15 -9.56
C ALA A 54 14.23 -5.12 -10.71
N GLY A 55 14.44 -4.62 -11.93
CA GLY A 55 14.90 -5.44 -13.05
C GLY A 55 16.31 -6.00 -12.89
N ALA A 56 17.18 -5.30 -12.15
CA ALA A 56 18.54 -5.77 -11.85
C ALA A 56 18.55 -6.84 -10.74
N LEU A 57 17.65 -6.72 -9.76
CA LEU A 57 17.55 -7.61 -8.61
C LEU A 57 16.70 -8.85 -8.89
N ASP A 58 15.64 -8.71 -9.68
CA ASP A 58 14.71 -9.80 -10.01
C ASP A 58 15.23 -10.67 -11.17
N ARG A 59 15.68 -11.85 -10.82
CA ARG A 59 16.19 -12.85 -11.78
C ARG A 59 15.12 -13.83 -12.29
N SER A 60 13.85 -13.68 -11.89
CA SER A 60 12.76 -14.60 -12.27
C SER A 60 12.44 -14.61 -13.76
N GLY A 61 12.73 -13.51 -14.46
CA GLY A 61 12.43 -13.36 -15.88
C GLY A 61 10.95 -13.15 -16.21
N GLN A 62 10.08 -13.08 -15.21
CA GLN A 62 8.62 -13.00 -15.38
C GLN A 62 8.10 -11.59 -15.68
N ARG A 63 8.94 -10.56 -15.55
CA ARG A 63 8.56 -9.16 -15.73
C ARG A 63 8.20 -8.82 -17.17
N ALA A 64 7.31 -7.85 -17.33
CA ALA A 64 6.93 -7.30 -18.63
C ALA A 64 8.15 -6.82 -19.43
N ARG A 65 8.17 -7.15 -20.73
CA ARG A 65 9.25 -6.82 -21.68
C ARG A 65 8.71 -6.00 -22.85
N GLY A 66 9.60 -5.34 -23.59
CA GLY A 66 9.25 -4.56 -24.76
C GLY A 66 8.31 -3.40 -24.43
N TRP A 67 7.35 -3.11 -25.33
CA TRP A 67 6.42 -1.99 -25.19
C TRP A 67 5.52 -2.09 -23.95
N ARG A 68 5.19 -3.31 -23.48
CA ARG A 68 4.39 -3.54 -22.27
C ARG A 68 5.04 -2.95 -21.02
N ARG A 69 6.38 -2.88 -20.98
CA ARG A 69 7.12 -2.25 -19.89
C ARG A 69 6.86 -0.73 -19.82
N TRP A 70 6.72 -0.08 -20.99
CA TRP A 70 6.42 1.37 -21.04
C TRP A 70 4.99 1.67 -20.60
N VAL A 71 4.03 0.82 -20.99
CA VAL A 71 2.63 0.93 -20.52
C VAL A 71 2.57 0.74 -19.01
N TRP A 72 3.21 -0.30 -18.49
CA TRP A 72 3.32 -0.54 -17.05
C TRP A 72 3.94 0.67 -16.33
N TRP A 73 5.05 1.19 -16.83
CA TRP A 73 5.72 2.33 -16.24
C TRP A 73 4.82 3.59 -16.21
N GLY A 74 4.08 3.84 -17.28
CA GLY A 74 3.12 4.95 -17.34
C GLY A 74 2.02 4.81 -16.28
N HIS A 75 1.41 3.63 -16.15
CA HIS A 75 0.39 3.36 -15.13
C HIS A 75 0.93 3.52 -13.71
N GLU A 76 2.11 2.97 -13.44
CA GLU A 76 2.73 3.07 -12.12
C GLU A 76 3.10 4.52 -11.77
N SER A 77 3.63 5.28 -12.73
CA SER A 77 3.92 6.70 -12.56
C SER A 77 2.67 7.52 -12.25
N LEU A 78 1.56 7.24 -12.93
CA LEU A 78 0.27 7.87 -12.64
C LEU A 78 -0.24 7.51 -11.25
N ALA A 79 -0.11 6.24 -10.84
CA ALA A 79 -0.48 5.77 -9.51
C ALA A 79 0.35 6.46 -8.41
N PHE A 80 1.67 6.56 -8.59
CA PHE A 80 2.56 7.31 -7.70
C PHE A 80 2.20 8.79 -7.64
N GLY A 81 2.02 9.44 -8.80
CA GLY A 81 1.62 10.85 -8.88
C GLY A 81 0.31 11.10 -8.14
N TRP A 82 -0.72 10.30 -8.42
CA TRP A 82 -1.99 10.37 -7.72
C TRP A 82 -1.83 10.20 -6.20
N CYS A 83 -1.12 9.16 -5.78
CA CYS A 83 -0.95 8.85 -4.37
C CYS A 83 -0.16 9.93 -3.62
N PHE A 84 0.99 10.33 -4.13
CA PHE A 84 1.92 11.19 -3.39
C PHE A 84 1.72 12.68 -3.61
N LEU A 85 1.15 13.11 -4.74
CA LEU A 85 0.89 14.53 -5.01
C LEU A 85 -0.54 14.96 -4.65
N ILE A 86 -1.52 14.04 -4.63
CA ILE A 86 -2.93 14.38 -4.45
C ILE A 86 -3.55 13.64 -3.26
N ALA A 87 -3.66 12.32 -3.35
CA ALA A 87 -4.49 11.56 -2.42
C ALA A 87 -3.99 11.62 -0.97
N GLN A 88 -2.71 11.42 -0.76
CA GLN A 88 -2.11 11.42 0.57
C GLN A 88 -1.96 12.82 1.18
N PRO A 89 -1.42 13.83 0.47
CA PRO A 89 -1.26 15.16 1.06
C PRO A 89 -2.58 15.92 1.22
N LEU A 90 -3.53 15.77 0.31
CA LEU A 90 -4.76 16.56 0.28
C LEU A 90 -5.99 15.78 0.77
N LEU A 91 -6.34 14.69 0.08
CA LEU A 91 -7.62 13.99 0.33
C LEU A 91 -7.65 13.28 1.66
N SER A 92 -6.50 12.87 2.19
CA SER A 92 -6.42 12.22 3.50
C SER A 92 -7.00 13.07 4.65
N TRP A 93 -7.00 14.40 4.53
CA TRP A 93 -7.55 15.32 5.53
C TRP A 93 -9.07 15.23 5.63
N PHE A 94 -9.74 14.93 4.53
CA PHE A 94 -11.18 14.84 4.42
C PHE A 94 -11.73 13.42 4.70
N MET A 95 -10.86 12.47 5.06
CA MET A 95 -11.27 11.08 5.35
C MET A 95 -11.46 10.88 6.85
N PRO A 96 -12.70 10.70 7.36
CA PRO A 96 -12.93 10.23 8.73
C PRO A 96 -12.34 8.83 8.94
N GLY A 97 -11.98 8.49 10.18
CA GLY A 97 -11.38 7.20 10.51
C GLY A 97 -12.31 6.01 10.25
N SER A 98 -13.61 6.17 10.47
CA SER A 98 -14.63 5.16 10.20
C SER A 98 -15.94 5.83 9.80
N ASP A 99 -16.76 5.10 9.05
CA ASP A 99 -18.13 5.50 8.73
C ASP A 99 -19.08 5.15 9.87
N ALA A 100 -20.25 5.81 9.91
CA ALA A 100 -21.34 5.40 10.78
C ALA A 100 -21.77 3.96 10.45
N LEU A 101 -22.21 3.22 11.45
CA LEU A 101 -22.71 1.87 11.28
C LEU A 101 -24.07 1.90 10.55
N ARG A 102 -24.07 1.65 9.25
CA ARG A 102 -25.28 1.56 8.41
C ARG A 102 -25.29 0.30 7.54
N SER A 103 -24.25 -0.54 7.61
CA SER A 103 -24.11 -1.73 6.78
C SER A 103 -24.62 -2.97 7.50
N GLN A 104 -25.22 -3.88 6.71
CA GLN A 104 -25.56 -5.23 7.15
C GLN A 104 -24.69 -6.30 6.47
N ARG A 105 -23.73 -5.90 5.60
CA ARG A 105 -22.89 -6.85 4.86
C ARG A 105 -21.63 -7.23 5.64
N ALA A 106 -20.64 -6.36 5.58
CA ALA A 106 -19.36 -6.52 6.26
C ALA A 106 -18.72 -5.18 6.56
N GLN A 107 -17.76 -5.18 7.46
CA GLN A 107 -16.88 -4.05 7.73
C GLN A 107 -15.56 -4.24 7.00
N LEU A 108 -15.02 -3.20 6.37
CA LEU A 108 -13.69 -3.22 5.79
C LEU A 108 -12.79 -2.24 6.54
N LEU A 109 -11.63 -2.73 6.99
CA LEU A 109 -10.57 -1.89 7.55
C LEU A 109 -9.40 -1.84 6.58
N PHE A 110 -9.19 -0.67 5.99
CA PHE A 110 -8.10 -0.43 5.07
C PHE A 110 -6.81 -0.03 5.78
N VAL A 111 -5.74 -0.78 5.49
CA VAL A 111 -4.43 -0.66 6.12
C VAL A 111 -3.38 -0.32 5.06
N HIS A 112 -2.82 0.88 5.15
CA HIS A 112 -1.80 1.34 4.19
C HIS A 112 -0.42 0.75 4.44
N GLY A 113 0.46 0.85 3.44
CA GLY A 113 1.84 0.41 3.50
C GLY A 113 2.83 1.46 4.04
N PHE A 114 4.10 1.17 3.80
CA PHE A 114 5.24 2.01 4.16
C PHE A 114 5.14 3.40 3.50
N VAL A 115 5.50 4.47 4.24
CA VAL A 115 5.47 5.87 3.78
C VAL A 115 4.10 6.33 3.23
N CYS A 116 3.04 5.57 3.50
CA CYS A 116 1.69 5.93 3.10
C CYS A 116 0.84 6.41 4.28
N ASN A 117 -0.35 6.87 3.97
CA ASN A 117 -1.42 7.19 4.92
C ASN A 117 -2.78 6.75 4.37
N ARG A 118 -3.85 7.00 5.12
CA ARG A 118 -5.22 6.63 4.75
C ARG A 118 -5.67 7.15 3.38
N GLY A 119 -5.06 8.21 2.83
CA GLY A 119 -5.37 8.79 1.53
C GLY A 119 -5.19 7.81 0.36
N LEU A 120 -4.28 6.82 0.49
CA LEU A 120 -4.13 5.72 -0.45
C LEU A 120 -5.47 5.10 -0.86
N TRP A 121 -6.39 4.97 0.12
CA TRP A 121 -7.65 4.26 0.00
C TRP A 121 -8.84 5.12 -0.41
N TRP A 122 -8.62 6.38 -0.82
CA TRP A 122 -9.70 7.32 -1.17
C TRP A 122 -10.71 6.75 -2.15
N ARG A 123 -10.26 6.25 -3.29
CA ARG A 123 -11.12 5.70 -4.36
C ARG A 123 -11.82 4.41 -3.91
N TRP A 124 -11.07 3.49 -3.33
CA TRP A 124 -11.59 2.20 -2.87
C TRP A 124 -12.65 2.37 -1.80
N ARG A 125 -12.38 3.25 -0.84
CA ARG A 125 -13.35 3.54 0.21
C ARG A 125 -14.67 4.04 -0.35
N GLN A 126 -14.67 4.95 -1.32
CA GLN A 126 -15.90 5.46 -1.93
C GLN A 126 -16.67 4.36 -2.65
N ALA A 127 -15.98 3.51 -3.43
CA ALA A 127 -16.59 2.41 -4.16
C ALA A 127 -17.24 1.38 -3.21
N PHE A 128 -16.54 0.96 -2.16
CA PHE A 128 -17.10 0.03 -1.18
C PHE A 128 -18.28 0.62 -0.39
N ARG A 129 -18.24 1.91 -0.08
CA ARG A 129 -19.37 2.60 0.55
C ARG A 129 -20.60 2.65 -0.36
N ALA A 130 -20.41 2.90 -1.65
CA ALA A 130 -21.49 2.89 -2.64
C ALA A 130 -22.17 1.52 -2.73
N GLU A 131 -21.42 0.44 -2.49
CA GLU A 131 -21.92 -0.95 -2.45
C GLU A 131 -22.49 -1.35 -1.06
N GLY A 132 -22.62 -0.41 -0.14
CA GLY A 132 -23.24 -0.64 1.16
C GLY A 132 -22.32 -1.26 2.22
N TYR A 133 -21.02 -1.32 2.01
CA TYR A 133 -20.08 -1.75 3.04
C TYR A 133 -19.81 -0.62 4.05
N ARG A 134 -19.63 -0.99 5.30
CA ARG A 134 -19.04 -0.09 6.29
C ARG A 134 -17.53 -0.04 6.08
N THR A 135 -16.96 1.15 5.97
CA THR A 135 -15.52 1.29 5.76
C THR A 135 -14.84 2.05 6.90
N ALA A 136 -13.66 1.60 7.25
CA ALA A 136 -12.75 2.26 8.16
C ALA A 136 -11.36 2.34 7.54
N VAL A 137 -10.61 3.34 7.92
CA VAL A 137 -9.21 3.54 7.51
C VAL A 137 -8.37 3.86 8.73
N ILE A 138 -7.15 3.37 8.74
CA ILE A 138 -6.21 3.61 9.83
C ILE A 138 -4.96 4.31 9.31
N ASP A 139 -4.43 5.27 10.08
CA ASP A 139 -3.05 5.72 9.89
C ASP A 139 -2.19 4.96 10.89
N LEU A 140 -1.31 4.14 10.38
CA LEU A 140 -0.30 3.47 11.19
C LEU A 140 0.78 4.48 11.63
N PRO A 141 1.33 4.33 12.84
CA PRO A 141 2.39 5.22 13.29
C PRO A 141 3.61 5.09 12.37
N PRO A 142 4.35 6.18 12.15
CA PRO A 142 5.56 6.18 11.32
C PRO A 142 6.74 5.44 11.98
N THR A 143 6.47 4.54 12.88
CA THR A 143 7.45 3.64 13.49
C THR A 143 7.69 2.46 12.55
N TRP A 144 8.19 2.77 11.38
CA TRP A 144 8.40 1.83 10.27
C TRP A 144 9.28 0.65 10.64
N TRP A 145 10.07 0.85 11.66
CA TRP A 145 11.01 -0.12 12.20
C TRP A 145 10.43 -0.99 13.33
N ASN A 146 9.18 -0.77 13.73
CA ASN A 146 8.58 -1.50 14.84
C ASN A 146 7.19 -2.04 14.48
N ILE A 147 7.17 -3.23 13.88
CA ILE A 147 5.95 -3.93 13.50
C ILE A 147 5.01 -4.14 14.70
N GLN A 148 5.55 -4.32 15.91
CA GLN A 148 4.72 -4.53 17.11
C GLN A 148 3.89 -3.29 17.46
N LYS A 149 4.44 -2.08 17.28
CA LYS A 149 3.66 -0.84 17.46
C LYS A 149 2.56 -0.69 16.40
N GLN A 150 2.82 -1.11 15.18
CA GLN A 150 1.81 -1.13 14.12
C GLN A 150 0.71 -2.13 14.44
N LEU A 151 1.06 -3.34 14.87
CA LEU A 151 0.11 -4.38 15.28
C LEU A 151 -0.74 -3.94 16.47
N ALA A 152 -0.16 -3.33 17.51
CA ALA A 152 -0.91 -2.82 18.66
C ALA A 152 -1.94 -1.75 18.23
N ARG A 153 -1.57 -0.86 17.32
CA ARG A 153 -2.47 0.16 16.78
C ARG A 153 -3.60 -0.44 15.94
N LEU A 154 -3.26 -1.42 15.09
CA LEU A 154 -4.22 -2.13 14.25
C LEU A 154 -5.20 -2.95 15.11
N ASP A 155 -4.70 -3.66 16.11
CA ASP A 155 -5.49 -4.44 17.06
C ASP A 155 -6.53 -3.56 17.80
N SER A 156 -6.08 -2.43 18.36
CA SER A 156 -7.00 -1.48 19.02
C SER A 156 -8.14 -1.03 18.10
N MET A 157 -7.86 -0.86 16.79
CA MET A 157 -8.89 -0.49 15.82
C MET A 157 -9.82 -1.65 15.50
N VAL A 158 -9.30 -2.88 15.37
CA VAL A 158 -10.08 -4.11 15.17
C VAL A 158 -11.01 -4.33 16.36
N GLN A 159 -10.51 -4.26 17.59
CA GLN A 159 -11.32 -4.41 18.80
C GLN A 159 -12.47 -3.40 18.86
N ARG A 160 -12.20 -2.13 18.51
CA ARG A 160 -13.22 -1.10 18.44
C ARG A 160 -14.30 -1.44 17.40
N LEU A 161 -13.93 -1.80 16.17
CA LEU A 161 -14.87 -2.14 15.11
C LEU A 161 -15.69 -3.39 15.46
N ARG A 162 -15.09 -4.35 16.14
CA ARG A 162 -15.76 -5.56 16.65
C ARG A 162 -16.77 -5.21 17.75
N ALA A 163 -16.42 -4.34 18.70
CA ALA A 163 -17.34 -3.92 19.74
C ALA A 163 -18.56 -3.17 19.19
N GLU A 164 -18.37 -2.38 18.11
CA GLU A 164 -19.44 -1.64 17.45
C GLU A 164 -20.39 -2.55 16.63
N ALA A 165 -19.90 -3.68 16.09
CA ALA A 165 -20.69 -4.62 15.28
C ALA A 165 -20.14 -6.05 15.38
N PRO A 166 -20.36 -6.75 16.51
CA PRO A 166 -19.72 -8.04 16.80
C PRO A 166 -20.15 -9.18 15.87
N ALA A 167 -21.35 -9.12 15.31
CA ALA A 167 -21.88 -10.14 14.40
C ALA A 167 -21.47 -9.96 12.93
N LEU A 168 -20.95 -8.79 12.56
CA LEU A 168 -20.57 -8.54 11.15
C LEU A 168 -19.15 -9.06 10.86
N PRO A 169 -18.94 -9.71 9.72
CA PRO A 169 -17.59 -10.01 9.25
C PRO A 169 -16.74 -8.74 9.16
N LEU A 170 -15.46 -8.84 9.54
CA LEU A 170 -14.48 -7.78 9.39
C LEU A 170 -13.39 -8.21 8.43
N VAL A 171 -13.20 -7.46 7.36
CA VAL A 171 -12.18 -7.70 6.34
C VAL A 171 -11.03 -6.70 6.52
N LEU A 172 -9.83 -7.19 6.79
CA LEU A 172 -8.61 -6.38 6.78
C LEU A 172 -8.10 -6.31 5.34
N VAL A 173 -8.11 -5.12 4.75
CA VAL A 173 -7.60 -4.89 3.39
C VAL A 173 -6.28 -4.14 3.50
N GLY A 174 -5.17 -4.86 3.35
CA GLY A 174 -3.83 -4.34 3.55
C GLY A 174 -3.03 -4.23 2.25
N HIS A 175 -2.39 -3.08 2.03
CA HIS A 175 -1.45 -2.90 0.92
C HIS A 175 -0.01 -2.90 1.45
N SER A 176 0.88 -3.62 0.75
CA SER A 176 2.31 -3.64 1.08
C SER A 176 2.55 -4.10 2.53
N MET A 177 3.31 -3.36 3.33
CA MET A 177 3.49 -3.61 4.78
C MET A 177 2.16 -3.73 5.54
N GLY A 178 1.12 -3.02 5.10
CA GLY A 178 -0.22 -3.15 5.68
C GLY A 178 -0.83 -4.53 5.49
N GLY A 179 -0.52 -5.22 4.39
CA GLY A 179 -0.93 -6.60 4.14
C GLY A 179 -0.21 -7.59 5.07
N VAL A 180 1.10 -7.39 5.29
CA VAL A 180 1.86 -8.19 6.27
C VAL A 180 1.29 -8.00 7.66
N ALA A 181 1.05 -6.75 8.09
CA ALA A 181 0.47 -6.45 9.40
C ALA A 181 -0.94 -7.04 9.56
N ALA A 182 -1.78 -6.99 8.52
CA ALA A 182 -3.11 -7.57 8.51
C ALA A 182 -3.07 -9.10 8.69
N ARG A 183 -2.18 -9.79 7.95
CA ARG A 183 -1.96 -11.24 8.07
C ARG A 183 -1.48 -11.63 9.47
N MET A 184 -0.50 -10.90 10.02
CA MET A 184 0.02 -11.16 11.37
C MET A 184 -1.06 -10.98 12.44
N LEU A 185 -1.89 -9.95 12.32
CA LEU A 185 -2.97 -9.72 13.28
C LEU A 185 -4.07 -10.79 13.14
N TRP A 186 -4.46 -11.15 11.92
CA TRP A 186 -5.40 -12.23 11.65
C TRP A 186 -4.94 -13.55 12.28
N ASP A 187 -3.68 -13.91 12.07
CA ASP A 187 -3.08 -15.12 12.62
C ASP A 187 -3.14 -15.13 14.15
N ARG A 188 -2.80 -13.99 14.78
CA ARG A 188 -2.80 -13.84 16.25
C ARG A 188 -4.19 -13.90 16.87
N LEU A 189 -5.19 -13.26 16.25
CA LEU A 189 -6.53 -13.14 16.84
C LEU A 189 -7.36 -14.40 16.72
N ASN A 190 -7.11 -15.23 15.71
CA ASN A 190 -7.86 -16.48 15.43
C ASN A 190 -9.39 -16.31 15.48
N ASP A 191 -9.88 -15.20 14.93
CA ASP A 191 -11.30 -14.85 14.90
C ASP A 191 -11.93 -15.36 13.60
N PRO A 192 -12.95 -16.25 13.64
CA PRO A 192 -13.56 -16.82 12.43
C PRO A 192 -14.30 -15.82 11.55
N LEU A 193 -14.67 -14.66 12.10
CA LEU A 193 -15.29 -13.57 11.35
C LEU A 193 -14.27 -12.55 10.82
N LEU A 194 -12.98 -12.75 11.04
CA LEU A 194 -11.92 -11.90 10.55
C LEU A 194 -11.34 -12.48 9.26
N ARG A 195 -11.38 -11.72 8.17
CA ARG A 195 -10.83 -12.09 6.87
C ARG A 195 -9.67 -11.17 6.49
N VAL A 196 -8.81 -11.62 5.58
CA VAL A 196 -7.66 -10.87 5.09
C VAL A 196 -7.70 -10.75 3.57
N VAL A 197 -7.49 -9.54 3.09
CA VAL A 197 -7.14 -9.21 1.70
C VAL A 197 -5.78 -8.53 1.74
N SER A 198 -4.79 -9.15 1.13
CA SER A 198 -3.42 -8.68 1.04
C SER A 198 -3.13 -8.26 -0.39
N ILE A 199 -2.55 -7.09 -0.60
CA ILE A 199 -2.29 -6.50 -1.92
C ILE A 199 -0.84 -6.08 -2.00
N GLY A 200 -0.04 -6.72 -2.87
CA GLY A 200 1.37 -6.42 -3.06
C GLY A 200 2.18 -6.46 -1.77
N ALA A 201 1.87 -7.39 -0.87
CA ALA A 201 2.52 -7.45 0.43
C ALA A 201 3.79 -8.32 0.39
N PRO A 202 4.92 -7.84 0.95
CA PRO A 202 6.16 -8.59 0.99
C PRO A 202 6.12 -9.67 2.09
N HIS A 203 5.36 -10.73 1.89
CA HIS A 203 5.18 -11.78 2.89
C HIS A 203 6.47 -12.54 3.23
N HIS A 204 7.42 -12.57 2.28
CA HIS A 204 8.77 -13.13 2.47
C HIS A 204 9.86 -12.04 2.42
N GLY A 205 9.45 -10.76 2.54
CA GLY A 205 10.35 -9.62 2.53
C GLY A 205 10.62 -9.07 1.13
N THR A 206 11.49 -8.06 1.06
CA THR A 206 11.95 -7.47 -0.20
C THR A 206 13.41 -7.06 -0.11
N GLU A 207 14.20 -7.37 -1.14
CA GLU A 207 15.62 -6.99 -1.23
C GLU A 207 15.81 -5.47 -1.20
N LEU A 208 14.84 -4.70 -1.70
CA LEU A 208 14.91 -3.24 -1.66
C LEU A 208 14.89 -2.67 -0.23
N ALA A 209 14.37 -3.42 0.73
CA ALA A 209 14.39 -3.00 2.14
C ALA A 209 15.83 -2.91 2.70
N GLY A 210 16.80 -3.60 2.11
CA GLY A 210 18.22 -3.52 2.48
C GLY A 210 18.81 -2.13 2.36
N GLY A 211 18.39 -1.36 1.36
CA GLY A 211 18.79 0.04 1.17
C GLY A 211 18.30 0.98 2.26
N PHE A 212 17.32 0.58 3.07
CA PHE A 212 16.77 1.36 4.18
C PHE A 212 17.32 0.95 5.56
N GLY A 213 18.49 0.29 5.61
CA GLY A 213 19.18 -0.02 6.86
C GLY A 213 18.56 -1.16 7.66
N GLY A 214 18.18 -2.24 6.98
CA GLY A 214 17.57 -3.43 7.58
C GLY A 214 18.41 -3.99 8.73
N ARG A 215 17.91 -3.87 9.95
CA ARG A 215 18.40 -4.51 11.17
C ARG A 215 17.27 -5.33 11.79
N ARG A 216 17.55 -6.09 12.87
CA ARG A 216 16.63 -7.03 13.53
C ARG A 216 15.17 -6.59 13.71
N HIS A 217 14.88 -5.28 13.72
CA HIS A 217 13.55 -4.71 13.89
C HIS A 217 13.13 -3.80 12.71
N GLY A 218 13.87 -3.84 11.59
CA GLY A 218 13.71 -3.00 10.41
C GLY A 218 12.58 -3.43 9.47
N PRO A 219 12.54 -2.85 8.25
CA PRO A 219 11.61 -3.25 7.21
C PRO A 219 11.73 -4.75 6.90
N PRO A 220 10.75 -5.35 6.22
CA PRO A 220 10.70 -6.78 5.99
C PRO A 220 11.75 -7.21 4.96
N LEU A 221 13.00 -7.30 5.41
CA LEU A 221 14.03 -8.00 4.65
C LEU A 221 13.74 -9.49 4.58
N PRO A 222 14.10 -10.18 3.51
CA PRO A 222 13.98 -11.64 3.43
C PRO A 222 14.70 -12.35 4.58
N SER A 223 15.77 -11.75 5.09
CA SER A 223 16.59 -12.25 6.20
C SER A 223 16.23 -11.70 7.58
N SER A 224 15.10 -10.95 7.74
CA SER A 224 14.73 -10.44 9.05
C SER A 224 14.21 -11.55 9.97
N ASP A 225 14.82 -11.71 11.16
CA ASP A 225 14.52 -12.77 12.12
C ASP A 225 13.02 -12.88 12.42
N TRP A 226 12.35 -11.74 12.62
CA TRP A 226 10.93 -11.71 12.96
C TRP A 226 10.03 -12.21 11.83
N LEU A 227 10.38 -11.95 10.57
CA LEU A 227 9.59 -12.37 9.41
C LEU A 227 9.78 -13.87 9.14
N ILE A 228 11.01 -14.36 9.26
CA ILE A 228 11.33 -15.78 9.16
C ILE A 228 10.59 -16.55 10.26
N GLN A 229 10.68 -16.07 11.51
CA GLN A 229 10.01 -16.72 12.64
C GLN A 229 8.48 -16.71 12.48
N PHE A 230 7.91 -15.59 12.04
CA PHE A 230 6.47 -15.51 11.78
C PHE A 230 6.05 -16.51 10.70
N ASN A 231 6.73 -16.55 9.55
CA ASN A 231 6.37 -17.46 8.46
C ASN A 231 6.53 -18.94 8.82
N ALA A 232 7.48 -19.27 9.72
CA ALA A 232 7.68 -20.64 10.19
C ALA A 232 6.51 -21.17 11.06
N THR A 233 5.74 -20.28 11.69
CA THR A 233 4.68 -20.64 12.64
C THR A 233 3.28 -20.17 12.23
N ALA A 234 3.18 -19.26 11.24
CA ALA A 234 1.92 -18.70 10.79
C ALA A 234 1.02 -19.79 10.15
N ARG A 235 -0.25 -19.72 10.44
CA ARG A 235 -1.28 -20.56 9.81
C ARG A 235 -1.39 -20.24 8.32
N SER A 236 -1.74 -21.24 7.52
CA SER A 236 -2.19 -21.05 6.14
C SER A 236 -3.43 -20.16 6.10
N LEU A 237 -3.50 -19.30 5.11
CA LEU A 237 -4.69 -18.47 4.90
C LEU A 237 -5.88 -19.35 4.51
N PRO A 238 -7.11 -19.02 4.97
CA PRO A 238 -8.30 -19.73 4.58
C PRO A 238 -8.68 -19.44 3.11
N GLU A 239 -9.44 -20.32 2.48
CA GLU A 239 -9.86 -20.19 1.07
C GLU A 239 -10.59 -18.87 0.75
N ASN A 240 -11.21 -18.24 1.74
CA ASN A 240 -11.88 -16.94 1.58
C ASN A 240 -10.97 -15.74 1.81
N ALA A 241 -9.69 -15.94 2.08
CA ALA A 241 -8.68 -14.89 2.03
C ALA A 241 -8.28 -14.59 0.59
N VAL A 242 -7.67 -13.44 0.39
CA VAL A 242 -7.15 -13.01 -0.91
C VAL A 242 -5.73 -12.51 -0.71
N ASN A 243 -4.79 -13.09 -1.43
CA ASN A 243 -3.43 -12.58 -1.58
C ASN A 243 -3.20 -12.18 -3.04
N LEU A 244 -3.29 -10.90 -3.34
CA LEU A 244 -3.18 -10.36 -4.68
C LEU A 244 -1.80 -9.72 -4.87
N TRP A 245 -1.06 -10.16 -5.87
CA TRP A 245 0.27 -9.64 -6.17
C TRP A 245 0.58 -9.64 -7.66
N SER A 246 1.64 -8.95 -8.07
CA SER A 246 2.01 -8.81 -9.48
C SER A 246 3.44 -9.22 -9.74
N THR A 247 3.65 -9.93 -10.86
CA THR A 247 5.00 -10.25 -11.37
C THR A 247 5.81 -9.02 -11.75
N ASP A 248 5.15 -7.88 -11.94
CA ASP A 248 5.76 -6.61 -12.35
C ASP A 248 5.92 -5.61 -11.18
N ASP A 249 5.69 -6.06 -9.93
CA ASP A 249 5.92 -5.22 -8.76
C ASP A 249 7.38 -4.80 -8.65
N ALA A 250 7.63 -3.47 -8.61
CA ALA A 250 8.97 -2.91 -8.55
C ALA A 250 9.45 -2.58 -7.13
N ILE A 251 8.63 -2.82 -6.12
CA ILE A 251 8.94 -2.56 -4.69
C ILE A 251 9.13 -3.88 -3.93
N VAL A 252 8.30 -4.88 -4.20
CA VAL A 252 8.53 -6.23 -3.68
C VAL A 252 9.41 -6.99 -4.67
N VAL A 253 10.65 -7.21 -4.29
CA VAL A 253 11.68 -7.83 -5.16
C VAL A 253 12.39 -8.94 -4.39
N PRO A 254 12.45 -10.16 -4.91
CA PRO A 254 11.73 -10.62 -6.11
C PRO A 254 10.22 -10.59 -5.91
N ALA A 255 9.44 -10.43 -7.00
CA ALA A 255 7.98 -10.30 -6.91
C ALA A 255 7.31 -11.52 -6.25
N GLY A 256 7.86 -12.72 -6.46
CA GLY A 256 7.43 -13.95 -5.79
C GLY A 256 7.55 -13.96 -4.26
N SER A 257 8.25 -12.97 -3.66
CA SER A 257 8.25 -12.77 -2.20
C SER A 257 6.87 -12.39 -1.65
N SER A 258 5.92 -12.04 -2.51
CA SER A 258 4.52 -11.81 -2.14
C SER A 258 3.70 -13.10 -2.09
N ALA A 259 4.13 -14.18 -2.71
CA ALA A 259 3.39 -15.45 -2.78
C ALA A 259 3.23 -16.07 -1.38
N LEU A 260 2.11 -16.72 -1.13
CA LEU A 260 1.84 -17.48 0.11
C LEU A 260 1.50 -18.93 -0.20
N ASP A 261 0.33 -19.18 -0.80
CA ASP A 261 -0.10 -20.49 -1.24
C ASP A 261 -1.07 -20.38 -2.43
N GLU A 262 -1.21 -21.46 -3.20
CA GLU A 262 -1.99 -21.45 -4.45
C GLU A 262 -3.49 -21.18 -4.23
N SER A 263 -4.04 -21.48 -3.06
CA SER A 263 -5.47 -21.35 -2.78
C SER A 263 -5.91 -19.90 -2.56
N SER A 264 -5.03 -19.07 -2.02
CA SER A 264 -5.29 -17.66 -1.73
C SER A 264 -4.64 -16.70 -2.72
N ASP A 265 -3.65 -17.16 -3.50
CA ASP A 265 -2.85 -16.33 -4.40
C ASP A 265 -3.60 -15.98 -5.70
N HIS A 266 -3.63 -14.68 -6.02
CA HIS A 266 -4.08 -14.14 -7.29
C HIS A 266 -2.94 -13.38 -7.95
N VAL A 267 -2.31 -14.02 -8.92
CA VAL A 267 -1.12 -13.49 -9.60
C VAL A 267 -1.54 -12.69 -10.83
N LEU A 268 -1.04 -11.47 -10.92
CA LEU A 268 -1.30 -10.55 -12.02
C LEU A 268 0.00 -10.22 -12.75
N GLY A 269 -0.12 -9.78 -13.99
CA GLY A 269 0.97 -9.17 -14.75
C GLY A 269 0.57 -7.77 -15.20
N GLY A 270 1.56 -6.90 -15.41
CA GLY A 270 1.31 -5.55 -15.93
C GLY A 270 0.90 -4.50 -14.89
N TYR A 271 0.90 -4.83 -13.59
CA TYR A 271 0.65 -3.88 -12.50
C TYR A 271 1.91 -3.62 -11.69
N GLY A 272 2.21 -2.36 -11.43
CA GLY A 272 3.25 -2.00 -10.46
C GLY A 272 2.70 -1.99 -9.03
N HIS A 273 3.55 -1.68 -8.07
CA HIS A 273 3.25 -1.75 -6.64
C HIS A 273 2.05 -0.89 -6.22
N LEU A 274 2.05 0.38 -6.58
CA LEU A 274 0.90 1.27 -6.31
C LEU A 274 -0.25 1.04 -7.29
N GLY A 275 0.07 0.67 -8.53
CA GLY A 275 -0.91 0.30 -9.56
C GLY A 275 -1.88 -0.77 -9.05
N LEU A 276 -1.41 -1.76 -8.29
CA LEU A 276 -2.25 -2.77 -7.65
C LEU A 276 -3.38 -2.17 -6.77
N SER A 277 -3.07 -1.13 -6.00
CA SER A 277 -4.04 -0.47 -5.10
C SER A 277 -4.81 0.68 -5.75
N GLN A 278 -4.46 1.07 -7.00
CA GLN A 278 -5.10 2.18 -7.70
C GLN A 278 -5.86 1.76 -8.96
N SER A 279 -5.81 0.48 -9.34
CA SER A 279 -6.52 -0.06 -10.50
C SER A 279 -8.02 -0.18 -10.24
N ASP A 280 -8.83 0.32 -11.18
CA ASP A 280 -10.28 0.13 -11.18
C ASP A 280 -10.65 -1.33 -11.47
N GLU A 281 -9.90 -2.00 -12.31
CA GLU A 281 -10.12 -3.41 -12.64
C GLU A 281 -9.98 -4.30 -11.40
N ILE A 282 -8.91 -4.10 -10.63
CA ILE A 282 -8.67 -4.83 -9.37
C ILE A 282 -9.74 -4.47 -8.33
N LEU A 283 -10.10 -3.20 -8.23
CA LEU A 283 -11.17 -2.77 -7.34
C LEU A 283 -12.50 -3.45 -7.67
N GLN A 284 -12.91 -3.46 -8.93
CA GLN A 284 -14.14 -4.11 -9.37
C GLN A 284 -14.09 -5.62 -9.20
N TRP A 285 -12.93 -6.24 -9.44
CA TRP A 285 -12.73 -7.66 -9.19
C TRP A 285 -12.91 -7.99 -7.69
N LEU A 286 -12.29 -7.21 -6.80
CA LEU A 286 -12.41 -7.41 -5.36
C LEU A 286 -13.83 -7.15 -4.84
N LEU A 287 -14.52 -6.15 -5.38
CA LEU A 287 -15.93 -5.89 -5.07
C LEU A 287 -16.81 -7.12 -5.39
N ARG A 288 -16.59 -7.77 -6.53
CA ARG A 288 -17.30 -9.02 -6.88
C ARG A 288 -16.93 -10.15 -5.91
N ARG A 289 -15.66 -10.34 -5.64
CA ARG A 289 -15.14 -11.43 -4.79
C ARG A 289 -15.59 -11.36 -3.33
N LEU A 290 -15.89 -10.16 -2.83
CA LEU A 290 -16.38 -9.95 -1.45
C LEU A 290 -17.93 -9.91 -1.34
N ARG A 291 -18.65 -9.95 -2.46
CA ARG A 291 -20.13 -10.09 -2.46
C ARG A 291 -20.56 -11.53 -2.17
N ASP A 292 -19.76 -12.47 -2.64
CA ASP A 292 -19.97 -13.92 -2.49
C ASP A 292 -19.39 -14.41 -1.14
#